data_aa23c1381d46939c303b43bace818f50
#
_entry.id   aa23c1381d46939c303b43bace818f50
#
_cell.length_a   1.000
_cell.length_b   1.000
_cell.length_c   1.000
_cell.angle_alpha   90.00
_cell.angle_beta   90.00
_cell.angle_gamma   90.00
#
_symmetry.space_group_name_H-M   'P 1'
#
loop_
_entity.id
_entity.type
_entity.pdbx_description
1 polymer ?
#
loop_
_entity_poly.entity_id
_entity_poly.type
_entity_poly.pdbx_seq_one_letter_code
_entity_poly.pdbx_strand_id
1 'polypeptide(L)'
;MTSEPMYRQIYNELLRGIKDGTYPSGSRLPSEKELSEKYSVSRITSKKALEMLADRGLIMRKPGKGSFVLQQSEQDIQERDMLQNDVWSDSSEDIEETISEMKTERPLIGVIMDTVSCAFGCDLIKGLESESTRRGADMLIRFSNGSMEMEKNAIADLRRRGAQGIILMSVMEQTYNEDILKMCVEKFPLVLVDRKLEGLPLPMVVTDNYKASCDLTEKLIREGHKNIAFISHSFFQISSVNDRFYGYRNTMLAHGLVVDKSMCVLDVDYLFLRADDGDPLEEQETVKRLGEYVQQHPEITAYYTVSFRFALLMREVLKIQGIENKKIVCFDGMDDETGVAPLFTHISQGQFEMGVTSVRMLLQRIRGEEAVGIHYVPYTIVEV
;
A
#
# COMPACT_ATOMS: atom_id res chain seq x y z
N MET A 1 -7.27 41.29 11.62
CA MET A 1 -6.10 40.76 12.35
C MET A 1 -6.55 39.50 13.07
N THR A 2 -6.38 38.35 12.46
CA THR A 2 -6.66 37.04 13.09
C THR A 2 -5.50 36.70 13.98
N SER A 3 -5.67 36.69 15.31
CA SER A 3 -4.59 36.32 16.26
C SER A 3 -4.19 34.85 16.03
N GLU A 4 -2.90 34.61 15.99
CA GLU A 4 -2.34 33.26 15.88
C GLU A 4 -2.94 32.35 16.96
N PRO A 5 -3.38 31.11 16.61
CA PRO A 5 -3.98 30.18 17.57
C PRO A 5 -3.04 29.89 18.76
N MET A 6 -3.56 29.89 19.98
CA MET A 6 -2.76 29.77 21.21
C MET A 6 -1.90 28.50 21.26
N TYR A 7 -2.34 27.37 20.69
CA TYR A 7 -1.50 26.16 20.65
C TYR A 7 -0.26 26.35 19.79
N ARG A 8 -0.28 27.21 18.75
CA ARG A 8 0.88 27.55 17.93
C ARG A 8 1.85 28.46 18.69
N GLN A 9 1.35 29.45 19.41
CA GLN A 9 2.18 30.30 20.22
C GLN A 9 2.95 29.50 21.26
N ILE A 10 2.26 28.57 21.96
CA ILE A 10 2.88 27.65 22.92
C ILE A 10 3.93 26.78 22.22
N TYR A 11 3.58 26.20 21.07
CA TYR A 11 4.49 25.38 20.27
C TYR A 11 5.76 26.16 19.90
N ASN A 12 5.62 27.38 19.35
CA ASN A 12 6.73 28.23 18.90
C ASN A 12 7.64 28.63 20.06
N GLU A 13 7.08 28.92 21.23
CA GLU A 13 7.88 29.26 22.41
C GLU A 13 8.68 28.05 22.91
N LEU A 14 8.06 26.88 23.01
CA LEU A 14 8.75 25.66 23.41
C LEU A 14 9.83 25.25 22.39
N LEU A 15 9.56 25.37 21.11
CA LEU A 15 10.52 25.10 20.04
C LEU A 15 11.73 26.04 20.14
N ARG A 16 11.48 27.32 20.37
CA ARG A 16 12.57 28.30 20.58
C ARG A 16 13.40 27.92 21.79
N GLY A 17 12.78 27.56 22.93
CA GLY A 17 13.48 27.15 24.11
C GLY A 17 14.27 25.83 23.97
N ILE A 18 13.88 24.95 23.04
CA ILE A 18 14.69 23.78 22.70
C ILE A 18 15.90 24.19 21.84
N LYS A 19 15.70 25.10 20.87
CA LYS A 19 16.76 25.60 19.97
C LYS A 19 17.83 26.45 20.69
N ASP A 20 17.42 27.32 21.59
CA ASP A 20 18.32 28.20 22.30
C ASP A 20 18.96 27.56 23.56
N GLY A 21 18.62 26.28 23.83
CA GLY A 21 19.18 25.53 24.94
C GLY A 21 18.51 25.79 26.30
N THR A 22 17.45 26.59 26.36
CA THR A 22 16.64 26.77 27.58
C THR A 22 16.09 25.42 28.08
N TYR A 23 15.78 24.54 27.13
CA TYR A 23 15.42 23.13 27.37
C TYR A 23 16.48 22.22 26.73
N PRO A 24 17.54 21.87 27.43
CA PRO A 24 18.62 21.04 26.88
C PRO A 24 18.14 19.59 26.63
N SER A 25 18.87 18.88 25.80
CA SER A 25 18.58 17.44 25.51
C SER A 25 18.46 16.64 26.82
N GLY A 26 17.43 15.79 26.88
CA GLY A 26 17.08 15.00 28.06
C GLY A 26 16.31 15.76 29.14
N SER A 27 16.19 17.08 29.05
CA SER A 27 15.43 17.87 30.03
C SER A 27 13.93 17.66 29.88
N ARG A 28 13.22 17.88 30.98
CA ARG A 28 11.75 17.78 31.00
C ARG A 28 11.13 19.13 30.61
N LEU A 29 10.20 19.11 29.66
CA LEU A 29 9.38 20.26 29.32
C LEU A 29 8.26 20.46 30.36
N PRO A 30 7.72 21.70 30.44
CA PRO A 30 6.53 21.97 31.25
C PRO A 30 5.36 21.02 30.87
N SER A 31 4.65 20.56 31.89
CA SER A 31 3.50 19.66 31.72
C SER A 31 2.30 20.38 31.05
N GLU A 32 1.35 19.60 30.52
CA GLU A 32 0.11 20.15 29.97
C GLU A 32 -0.64 21.06 30.97
N LYS A 33 -0.56 20.73 32.28
CA LYS A 33 -1.15 21.52 33.35
C LYS A 33 -0.44 22.84 33.52
N GLU A 34 0.87 22.83 33.62
CA GLU A 34 1.72 24.05 33.78
C GLU A 34 1.57 24.97 32.56
N LEU A 35 1.54 24.41 31.34
CA LEU A 35 1.31 25.20 30.13
C LEU A 35 -0.12 25.77 30.10
N SER A 36 -1.13 24.98 30.48
CA SER A 36 -2.52 25.43 30.57
C SER A 36 -2.69 26.61 31.56
N GLU A 37 -2.01 26.56 32.70
CA GLU A 37 -2.02 27.63 33.69
C GLU A 37 -1.24 28.86 33.21
N LYS A 38 -0.02 28.68 32.66
CA LYS A 38 0.83 29.78 32.17
C LYS A 38 0.17 30.61 31.07
N TYR A 39 -0.48 29.94 30.10
CA TYR A 39 -1.11 30.59 28.93
C TYR A 39 -2.61 30.84 29.07
N SER A 40 -3.21 30.49 30.21
CA SER A 40 -4.65 30.58 30.45
C SER A 40 -5.51 29.92 29.38
N VAL A 41 -5.12 28.71 28.95
CA VAL A 41 -5.76 27.93 27.91
C VAL A 41 -6.29 26.58 28.41
N SER A 42 -7.10 25.91 27.60
CA SER A 42 -7.55 24.55 27.92
C SER A 42 -6.40 23.54 27.88
N ARG A 43 -6.48 22.47 28.68
CA ARG A 43 -5.50 21.36 28.62
C ARG A 43 -5.39 20.72 27.23
N ILE A 44 -6.49 20.73 26.46
CA ILE A 44 -6.51 20.23 25.09
C ILE A 44 -5.58 21.08 24.21
N THR A 45 -5.59 22.42 24.39
CA THR A 45 -4.74 23.34 23.65
C THR A 45 -3.25 23.12 23.98
N SER A 46 -2.91 22.95 25.26
CA SER A 46 -1.54 22.64 25.71
C SER A 46 -1.08 21.26 25.24
N LYS A 47 -1.97 20.28 25.28
CA LYS A 47 -1.73 18.92 24.79
C LYS A 47 -1.38 18.93 23.31
N LYS A 48 -2.16 19.65 22.49
CA LYS A 48 -1.95 19.78 21.04
C LYS A 48 -0.57 20.36 20.72
N ALA A 49 -0.10 21.36 21.48
CA ALA A 49 1.23 21.95 21.28
C ALA A 49 2.35 20.94 21.56
N LEU A 50 2.22 20.13 22.62
CA LEU A 50 3.20 19.07 22.95
C LEU A 50 3.13 17.89 21.96
N GLU A 51 1.96 17.55 21.43
CA GLU A 51 1.81 16.55 20.38
C GLU A 51 2.55 16.98 19.11
N MET A 52 2.40 18.21 18.67
CA MET A 52 3.13 18.74 17.52
C MET A 52 4.66 18.68 17.68
N LEU A 53 5.21 18.86 18.90
CA LEU A 53 6.64 18.67 19.15
C LEU A 53 7.05 17.19 19.14
N ALA A 54 6.17 16.29 19.60
CA ALA A 54 6.41 14.85 19.60
C ALA A 54 6.35 14.28 18.17
N ASP A 55 5.36 14.67 17.38
CA ASP A 55 5.18 14.27 15.96
C ASP A 55 6.39 14.70 15.10
N ARG A 56 7.07 15.78 15.50
CA ARG A 56 8.30 16.23 14.88
C ARG A 56 9.57 15.54 15.43
N GLY A 57 9.43 14.60 16.36
CA GLY A 57 10.56 13.91 16.95
C GLY A 57 11.48 14.80 17.77
N LEU A 58 11.01 15.97 18.24
CA LEU A 58 11.77 16.87 19.09
C LEU A 58 11.71 16.48 20.55
N ILE A 59 10.63 15.84 20.95
CA ILE A 59 10.40 15.38 22.32
C ILE A 59 9.85 13.96 22.34
N MET A 60 10.04 13.26 23.45
CA MET A 60 9.43 11.98 23.76
C MET A 60 8.46 12.13 24.92
N ARG A 61 7.23 11.66 24.74
CA ARG A 61 6.20 11.67 25.78
C ARG A 61 6.21 10.34 26.53
N LYS A 62 6.37 10.40 27.86
CA LYS A 62 6.34 9.22 28.74
C LYS A 62 5.07 9.28 29.60
N PRO A 63 4.12 8.33 29.45
CA PRO A 63 2.89 8.31 30.25
C PRO A 63 3.18 8.43 31.76
N GLY A 64 2.51 9.36 32.44
CA GLY A 64 2.69 9.63 33.88
C GLY A 64 4.01 10.29 34.30
N LYS A 65 4.98 10.43 33.37
CA LYS A 65 6.31 11.00 33.68
C LYS A 65 6.56 12.37 33.05
N GLY A 66 5.84 12.70 31.96
CA GLY A 66 5.95 13.99 31.25
C GLY A 66 6.59 13.88 29.89
N SER A 67 6.93 15.05 29.29
CA SER A 67 7.57 15.19 27.98
C SER A 67 9.03 15.56 28.14
N PHE A 68 9.92 14.94 27.37
CA PHE A 68 11.38 15.09 27.48
C PHE A 68 11.99 15.43 26.12
N VAL A 69 12.93 16.35 26.07
CA VAL A 69 13.64 16.74 24.85
C VAL A 69 14.53 15.59 24.38
N LEU A 70 14.44 15.22 23.11
CA LEU A 70 15.29 14.19 22.50
C LEU A 70 16.67 14.75 22.14
N GLN A 71 17.69 13.86 22.14
CA GLN A 71 19.05 14.23 21.73
C GLN A 71 19.05 14.37 20.19
N GLN A 72 19.41 15.53 19.69
CA GLN A 72 19.51 15.84 18.26
C GLN A 72 20.91 16.29 17.90
N SER A 73 21.40 15.92 16.70
CA SER A 73 22.63 16.51 16.18
C SER A 73 22.32 17.87 15.54
N GLU A 74 23.31 18.78 15.51
CA GLU A 74 23.13 20.08 14.85
C GLU A 74 22.78 19.97 13.36
N GLN A 75 23.18 18.89 12.70
CA GLN A 75 22.85 18.59 11.32
C GLN A 75 21.36 18.23 11.13
N ASP A 76 20.75 17.47 12.06
CA ASP A 76 19.33 17.11 12.01
C ASP A 76 18.41 18.34 12.17
N ILE A 77 18.86 19.36 12.88
CA ILE A 77 18.12 20.61 13.09
C ILE A 77 18.18 21.48 11.83
N GLN A 78 19.33 21.58 11.16
CA GLN A 78 19.50 22.37 9.95
C GLN A 78 18.78 21.78 8.73
N GLU A 79 18.81 20.47 8.52
CA GLU A 79 18.07 19.82 7.43
C GLU A 79 16.56 19.95 7.60
N ARG A 80 16.05 19.90 8.84
CA ARG A 80 14.61 20.05 9.13
C ARG A 80 14.14 21.50 9.07
N ASP A 81 14.99 22.48 9.36
CA ASP A 81 14.66 23.90 9.21
C ASP A 81 14.61 24.34 7.73
N MET A 82 15.43 23.76 6.86
CA MET A 82 15.35 24.00 5.41
C MET A 82 14.05 23.48 4.79
N LEU A 83 13.46 22.44 5.37
CA LEU A 83 12.20 21.84 4.89
C LEU A 83 10.94 22.55 5.40
N GLN A 84 11.04 23.54 6.30
CA GLN A 84 9.89 24.11 7.01
C GLN A 84 9.72 25.63 6.95
N ASN A 85 10.65 26.39 6.36
CA ASN A 85 10.45 27.82 6.16
C ASN A 85 9.45 28.13 5.03
N ASP A 86 9.02 27.14 4.26
CA ASP A 86 8.22 27.35 3.04
C ASP A 86 6.70 27.25 3.20
N VAL A 87 6.14 27.06 4.41
CA VAL A 87 4.71 26.68 4.41
C VAL A 87 3.75 27.77 4.89
N TRP A 88 4.12 28.76 5.72
CA TRP A 88 3.10 29.74 6.18
C TRP A 88 3.69 31.11 6.59
N SER A 89 4.05 31.97 5.64
CA SER A 89 4.09 33.42 5.86
C SER A 89 2.80 34.03 5.31
N ASP A 90 2.06 34.67 6.18
CA ASP A 90 0.76 35.27 5.86
C ASP A 90 0.99 36.75 5.44
N SER A 91 1.36 36.97 4.19
CA SER A 91 1.26 38.26 3.53
C SER A 91 0.98 38.05 2.03
N SER A 92 -0.15 38.55 1.59
CA SER A 92 -0.67 38.39 0.24
C SER A 92 0.15 39.07 -0.86
N GLU A 93 1.11 39.92 -0.54
CA GLU A 93 1.98 40.61 -1.50
C GLU A 93 3.29 39.84 -1.77
N ASP A 94 3.79 39.08 -0.80
CA ASP A 94 4.97 38.21 -0.98
C ASP A 94 4.65 36.89 -1.70
N ILE A 95 3.36 36.50 -1.72
CA ILE A 95 2.92 35.25 -2.36
C ILE A 95 3.02 35.33 -3.90
N GLU A 96 2.74 36.47 -4.52
CA GLU A 96 2.83 36.61 -5.98
C GLU A 96 4.30 36.65 -6.48
N GLU A 97 5.22 37.20 -5.71
CA GLU A 97 6.64 37.25 -6.05
C GLU A 97 7.31 35.88 -5.77
N THR A 98 6.98 35.23 -4.66
CA THR A 98 7.45 33.87 -4.31
C THR A 98 6.88 32.80 -5.26
N ILE A 99 5.64 32.92 -5.70
CA ILE A 99 5.04 32.04 -6.73
C ILE A 99 5.72 32.24 -8.09
N SER A 100 6.24 33.45 -8.37
CA SER A 100 6.98 33.74 -9.60
C SER A 100 8.38 33.14 -9.60
N GLU A 101 9.06 33.01 -8.45
CA GLU A 101 10.38 32.39 -8.31
C GLU A 101 10.30 30.85 -8.10
N MET A 102 9.19 30.32 -7.57
CA MET A 102 8.95 28.88 -7.38
C MET A 102 8.34 28.17 -8.58
N LYS A 103 8.47 28.71 -9.80
CA LYS A 103 8.16 27.97 -11.05
C LYS A 103 9.25 26.95 -11.43
N THR A 104 9.72 26.14 -10.52
CA THR A 104 10.05 24.76 -10.87
C THR A 104 8.72 24.01 -10.92
N GLU A 105 8.17 23.88 -12.13
CA GLU A 105 6.95 23.10 -12.35
C GLU A 105 7.13 21.72 -11.73
N ARG A 106 6.44 21.49 -10.59
CA ARG A 106 6.43 20.16 -9.95
C ARG A 106 5.84 19.18 -10.96
N PRO A 107 6.51 18.11 -11.30
CA PRO A 107 5.95 17.17 -12.26
C PRO A 107 4.66 16.56 -11.72
N LEU A 108 3.59 16.66 -12.49
CA LEU A 108 2.35 15.97 -12.22
C LEU A 108 2.46 14.52 -12.73
N ILE A 109 2.31 13.56 -11.82
CA ILE A 109 2.25 12.15 -12.17
C ILE A 109 0.83 11.59 -12.01
N GLY A 110 0.43 10.76 -12.95
CA GLY A 110 -0.82 10.01 -12.86
C GLY A 110 -0.61 8.65 -12.23
N VAL A 111 -1.58 8.19 -11.44
CA VAL A 111 -1.63 6.83 -10.92
C VAL A 111 -2.98 6.23 -11.26
N ILE A 112 -2.99 5.07 -11.92
CA ILE A 112 -4.20 4.32 -12.20
C ILE A 112 -4.11 2.99 -11.47
N MET A 113 -5.06 2.77 -10.56
CA MET A 113 -5.19 1.53 -9.80
C MET A 113 -6.48 0.82 -10.16
N ASP A 114 -6.49 -0.49 -10.03
CA ASP A 114 -7.71 -1.27 -10.24
C ASP A 114 -8.70 -1.05 -9.10
N THR A 115 -8.39 -1.54 -7.92
CA THR A 115 -9.16 -1.36 -6.69
C THR A 115 -8.21 -1.25 -5.50
N VAL A 116 -8.71 -0.75 -4.38
CA VAL A 116 -8.01 -0.73 -3.09
C VAL A 116 -8.83 -1.46 -2.05
N SER A 117 -8.18 -2.27 -1.26
CA SER A 117 -8.78 -2.94 -0.10
C SER A 117 -7.89 -2.75 1.13
N CYS A 118 -8.39 -3.12 2.30
CA CYS A 118 -7.58 -3.10 3.52
C CYS A 118 -6.35 -4.03 3.47
N ALA A 119 -6.40 -5.08 2.65
CA ALA A 119 -5.30 -6.04 2.49
C ALA A 119 -4.33 -5.68 1.35
N PHE A 120 -4.77 -4.91 0.35
CA PHE A 120 -3.92 -4.52 -0.77
C PHE A 120 -4.28 -3.13 -1.31
N GLY A 121 -3.26 -2.32 -1.53
CA GLY A 121 -3.34 -1.01 -2.17
C GLY A 121 -3.16 0.16 -1.21
N CYS A 122 -3.53 0.06 0.08
CA CYS A 122 -3.35 1.14 1.04
C CYS A 122 -1.86 1.49 1.22
N ASP A 123 -1.00 0.50 1.47
CA ASP A 123 0.43 0.74 1.66
C ASP A 123 1.14 1.07 0.34
N LEU A 124 0.63 0.56 -0.78
CA LEU A 124 1.09 0.99 -2.10
C LEU A 124 0.85 2.50 -2.30
N ILE A 125 -0.34 3.00 -1.96
CA ILE A 125 -0.66 4.45 -2.04
C ILE A 125 0.22 5.25 -1.08
N LYS A 126 0.44 4.79 0.15
CA LYS A 126 1.36 5.44 1.11
C LYS A 126 2.77 5.54 0.52
N GLY A 127 3.29 4.48 -0.10
CA GLY A 127 4.59 4.47 -0.74
C GLY A 127 4.67 5.43 -1.94
N LEU A 128 3.64 5.43 -2.79
CA LEU A 128 3.52 6.35 -3.92
C LEU A 128 3.52 7.81 -3.45
N GLU A 129 2.69 8.14 -2.46
CA GLU A 129 2.56 9.49 -1.91
C GLU A 129 3.86 9.95 -1.25
N SER A 130 4.41 9.14 -0.35
CA SER A 130 5.64 9.45 0.39
C SER A 130 6.80 9.79 -0.55
N GLU A 131 7.03 8.98 -1.58
CA GLU A 131 8.12 9.21 -2.53
C GLU A 131 7.82 10.36 -3.49
N SER A 132 6.56 10.57 -3.90
CA SER A 132 6.14 11.72 -4.72
C SER A 132 6.40 13.02 -3.97
N THR A 133 5.95 13.13 -2.74
CA THR A 133 6.18 14.29 -1.87
C THR A 133 7.68 14.52 -1.64
N ARG A 134 8.44 13.47 -1.33
CA ARG A 134 9.88 13.56 -1.12
C ARG A 134 10.64 14.05 -2.36
N ARG A 135 10.15 13.75 -3.56
CA ARG A 135 10.73 14.13 -4.86
C ARG A 135 10.15 15.41 -5.44
N GLY A 136 9.23 16.07 -4.74
CA GLY A 136 8.58 17.28 -5.21
C GLY A 136 7.69 17.08 -6.43
N ALA A 137 7.02 15.91 -6.53
CA ALA A 137 6.04 15.62 -7.56
C ALA A 137 4.62 15.70 -7.00
N ASP A 138 3.67 16.17 -7.80
CA ASP A 138 2.25 16.11 -7.48
C ASP A 138 1.64 14.84 -8.06
N MET A 139 0.64 14.26 -7.40
CA MET A 139 0.05 12.99 -7.78
C MET A 139 -1.47 13.08 -7.94
N LEU A 140 -1.99 12.50 -9.03
CA LEU A 140 -3.43 12.29 -9.24
C LEU A 140 -3.73 10.80 -9.35
N ILE A 141 -4.62 10.29 -8.51
CA ILE A 141 -5.05 8.89 -8.53
C ILE A 141 -6.40 8.76 -9.24
N ARG A 142 -6.55 7.71 -10.05
CA ARG A 142 -7.80 7.25 -10.66
C ARG A 142 -7.95 5.75 -10.43
N PHE A 143 -9.20 5.30 -10.35
CA PHE A 143 -9.53 3.89 -10.21
C PHE A 143 -10.23 3.38 -11.48
N SER A 144 -9.81 2.24 -11.95
CA SER A 144 -10.42 1.56 -13.11
C SER A 144 -11.54 0.59 -12.71
N ASN A 145 -11.58 0.17 -11.44
CA ASN A 145 -12.60 -0.75 -10.88
C ASN A 145 -12.84 -1.99 -11.76
N GLY A 146 -11.78 -2.55 -12.34
CA GLY A 146 -11.85 -3.70 -13.24
C GLY A 146 -12.40 -3.42 -14.64
N SER A 147 -12.62 -2.16 -14.99
CA SER A 147 -13.16 -1.77 -16.29
C SER A 147 -12.10 -1.21 -17.21
N MET A 148 -11.91 -1.86 -18.37
CA MET A 148 -11.02 -1.34 -19.43
C MET A 148 -11.46 0.03 -19.95
N GLU A 149 -12.76 0.30 -19.97
CA GLU A 149 -13.27 1.61 -20.39
C GLU A 149 -12.92 2.69 -19.36
N MET A 150 -13.05 2.38 -18.06
CA MET A 150 -12.63 3.31 -17.01
C MET A 150 -11.11 3.52 -17.03
N GLU A 151 -10.31 2.49 -17.27
CA GLU A 151 -8.85 2.61 -17.44
C GLU A 151 -8.52 3.55 -18.60
N LYS A 152 -9.15 3.37 -19.76
CA LYS A 152 -9.00 4.24 -20.93
C LYS A 152 -9.37 5.70 -20.62
N ASN A 153 -10.51 5.90 -19.95
CA ASN A 153 -10.97 7.22 -19.55
C ASN A 153 -10.01 7.87 -18.54
N ALA A 154 -9.44 7.09 -17.62
CA ALA A 154 -8.45 7.54 -16.64
C ALA A 154 -7.16 7.99 -17.33
N ILE A 155 -6.64 7.21 -18.29
CA ILE A 155 -5.46 7.59 -19.09
C ILE A 155 -5.71 8.92 -19.80
N ALA A 156 -6.84 9.04 -20.49
CA ALA A 156 -7.19 10.25 -21.22
C ALA A 156 -7.36 11.48 -20.29
N ASP A 157 -7.99 11.31 -19.13
CA ASP A 157 -8.16 12.39 -18.15
C ASP A 157 -6.84 12.85 -17.56
N LEU A 158 -5.97 11.94 -17.15
CA LEU A 158 -4.66 12.26 -16.59
C LEU A 158 -3.78 13.00 -17.63
N ARG A 159 -3.74 12.52 -18.85
CA ARG A 159 -2.99 13.19 -19.95
C ARG A 159 -3.53 14.58 -20.24
N ARG A 160 -4.85 14.76 -20.28
CA ARG A 160 -5.49 16.09 -20.50
C ARG A 160 -5.18 17.07 -19.36
N ARG A 161 -4.99 16.56 -18.12
CA ARG A 161 -4.59 17.36 -16.96
C ARG A 161 -3.10 17.68 -16.92
N GLY A 162 -2.33 17.22 -17.91
CA GLY A 162 -0.90 17.50 -18.00
C GLY A 162 -0.02 16.54 -17.21
N ALA A 163 -0.50 15.34 -16.88
CA ALA A 163 0.37 14.32 -16.29
C ALA A 163 1.55 14.03 -17.22
N GLN A 164 2.77 14.16 -16.69
CA GLN A 164 4.01 13.97 -17.41
C GLN A 164 4.44 12.49 -17.47
N GLY A 165 3.80 11.66 -16.68
CA GLY A 165 3.99 10.21 -16.67
C GLY A 165 2.86 9.52 -15.89
N ILE A 166 2.71 8.20 -16.09
CA ILE A 166 1.68 7.40 -15.47
C ILE A 166 2.26 6.15 -14.83
N ILE A 167 1.85 5.84 -13.60
CA ILE A 167 2.00 4.53 -12.97
C ILE A 167 0.67 3.80 -13.15
N LEU A 168 0.71 2.60 -13.74
CA LEU A 168 -0.48 1.87 -14.12
C LEU A 168 -0.49 0.46 -13.53
N MET A 169 -1.54 0.15 -12.78
CA MET A 169 -1.97 -1.21 -12.48
C MET A 169 -3.04 -1.58 -13.51
N SER A 170 -2.65 -2.28 -14.56
CA SER A 170 -3.54 -2.58 -15.67
C SER A 170 -4.68 -3.53 -15.27
N VAL A 171 -5.87 -3.28 -15.79
CA VAL A 171 -7.05 -4.13 -15.57
C VAL A 171 -6.88 -5.49 -16.22
N MET A 172 -6.37 -5.53 -17.44
CA MET A 172 -6.18 -6.75 -18.23
C MET A 172 -4.75 -6.86 -18.74
N GLU A 173 -4.24 -8.08 -18.83
CA GLU A 173 -2.87 -8.36 -19.20
C GLU A 173 -2.72 -9.00 -20.58
N GLN A 174 -3.78 -9.62 -21.11
CA GLN A 174 -3.76 -10.25 -22.42
C GLN A 174 -4.42 -9.42 -23.52
N THR A 175 -5.29 -8.48 -23.17
CA THR A 175 -5.93 -7.57 -24.11
C THR A 175 -5.46 -6.16 -23.81
N TYR A 176 -4.54 -5.65 -24.62
CA TYR A 176 -4.00 -4.32 -24.40
C TYR A 176 -5.03 -3.24 -24.69
N ASN A 177 -5.13 -2.29 -23.78
CA ASN A 177 -5.75 -1.02 -24.09
C ASN A 177 -4.92 -0.31 -25.16
N GLU A 178 -5.55 0.09 -26.27
CA GLU A 178 -4.86 0.78 -27.37
C GLU A 178 -4.11 2.03 -26.93
N ASP A 179 -4.57 2.71 -25.88
CA ASP A 179 -3.91 3.91 -25.38
C ASP A 179 -2.59 3.56 -24.68
N ILE A 180 -2.44 2.37 -24.09
CA ILE A 180 -1.15 1.87 -23.57
C ILE A 180 -0.16 1.69 -24.72
N LEU A 181 -0.61 1.07 -25.83
CA LEU A 181 0.24 0.91 -27.03
C LEU A 181 0.63 2.25 -27.64
N LYS A 182 -0.29 3.22 -27.72
CA LYS A 182 0.00 4.59 -28.17
C LYS A 182 1.05 5.26 -27.28
N MET A 183 0.90 5.14 -25.95
CA MET A 183 1.89 5.68 -25.01
C MET A 183 3.26 5.05 -25.19
N CYS A 184 3.35 3.75 -25.48
CA CYS A 184 4.62 3.08 -25.80
C CYS A 184 5.26 3.65 -27.08
N VAL A 185 4.49 3.81 -28.14
CA VAL A 185 4.97 4.37 -29.43
C VAL A 185 5.41 5.83 -29.26
N GLU A 186 4.65 6.61 -28.52
CA GLU A 186 4.95 8.02 -28.20
C GLU A 186 6.11 8.17 -27.21
N LYS A 187 6.62 7.07 -26.64
CA LYS A 187 7.62 7.05 -25.56
C LYS A 187 7.18 7.85 -24.33
N PHE A 188 5.87 7.93 -24.10
CA PHE A 188 5.33 8.59 -22.91
C PHE A 188 5.80 7.84 -21.65
N PRO A 189 6.25 8.54 -20.60
CA PRO A 189 6.72 7.92 -19.37
C PRO A 189 5.62 7.07 -18.71
N LEU A 190 5.79 5.75 -18.69
CA LEU A 190 4.84 4.78 -18.16
C LEU A 190 5.60 3.72 -17.37
N VAL A 191 5.12 3.39 -16.16
CA VAL A 191 5.61 2.32 -15.29
C VAL A 191 4.43 1.44 -14.93
N LEU A 192 4.58 0.13 -15.07
CA LEU A 192 3.58 -0.84 -14.60
C LEU A 192 3.84 -1.20 -13.15
N VAL A 193 2.79 -1.40 -12.38
CA VAL A 193 2.86 -1.80 -10.98
C VAL A 193 1.95 -3.00 -10.72
N ASP A 194 2.41 -3.95 -9.87
CA ASP A 194 1.71 -5.17 -9.44
C ASP A 194 1.46 -6.19 -10.56
N ARG A 195 1.06 -5.76 -11.75
CA ARG A 195 0.71 -6.64 -12.88
C ARG A 195 1.65 -6.43 -14.05
N LYS A 196 1.93 -7.53 -14.76
CA LYS A 196 2.81 -7.53 -15.95
C LYS A 196 1.97 -7.39 -17.21
N LEU A 197 2.43 -6.62 -18.16
CA LEU A 197 1.93 -6.66 -19.54
C LEU A 197 3.03 -7.31 -20.40
N GLU A 198 2.81 -8.56 -20.78
CA GLU A 198 3.79 -9.31 -21.56
C GLU A 198 3.94 -8.72 -22.97
N GLY A 199 5.16 -8.76 -23.50
CA GLY A 199 5.45 -8.27 -24.88
C GLY A 199 5.62 -6.77 -25.02
N LEU A 200 5.45 -5.97 -23.95
CA LEU A 200 5.72 -4.54 -23.98
C LEU A 200 7.05 -4.21 -23.28
N PRO A 201 7.90 -3.35 -23.86
CA PRO A 201 9.18 -2.94 -23.28
C PRO A 201 8.98 -1.86 -22.20
N LEU A 202 8.12 -2.12 -21.23
CA LEU A 202 7.81 -1.21 -20.13
C LEU A 202 8.52 -1.63 -18.86
N PRO A 203 8.95 -0.69 -18.04
CA PRO A 203 9.41 -1.01 -16.70
C PRO A 203 8.23 -1.46 -15.82
N MET A 204 8.48 -2.49 -15.01
CA MET A 204 7.47 -3.11 -14.16
C MET A 204 8.01 -3.25 -12.76
N VAL A 205 7.21 -2.87 -11.76
CA VAL A 205 7.51 -3.06 -10.34
C VAL A 205 6.49 -4.04 -9.79
N VAL A 206 6.94 -5.23 -9.44
CA VAL A 206 6.05 -6.35 -9.09
C VAL A 206 6.64 -7.20 -7.97
N THR A 207 5.81 -8.01 -7.33
CA THR A 207 6.27 -9.13 -6.50
C THR A 207 6.67 -10.31 -7.39
N ASP A 208 7.70 -11.08 -7.02
CA ASP A 208 7.94 -12.39 -7.62
C ASP A 208 6.86 -13.38 -7.15
N ASN A 209 5.69 -13.28 -7.78
CA ASN A 209 4.52 -14.08 -7.43
C ASN A 209 4.76 -15.59 -7.56
N TYR A 210 5.58 -16.00 -8.55
CA TYR A 210 5.94 -17.40 -8.73
C TYR A 210 6.77 -17.90 -7.54
N LYS A 211 7.85 -17.20 -7.22
CA LYS A 211 8.74 -17.60 -6.12
C LYS A 211 8.02 -17.52 -4.77
N ALA A 212 7.27 -16.46 -4.52
CA ALA A 212 6.49 -16.30 -3.28
C ALA A 212 5.48 -17.44 -3.11
N SER A 213 4.84 -17.86 -4.20
CA SER A 213 3.93 -19.00 -4.18
C SER A 213 4.64 -20.33 -3.94
N CYS A 214 5.84 -20.52 -4.52
CA CYS A 214 6.67 -21.68 -4.21
C CYS A 214 7.00 -21.74 -2.70
N ASP A 215 7.46 -20.62 -2.14
CA ASP A 215 7.87 -20.55 -0.73
C ASP A 215 6.68 -20.80 0.22
N LEU A 216 5.48 -20.25 -0.10
CA LEU A 216 4.27 -20.48 0.69
C LEU A 216 3.77 -21.93 0.61
N THR A 217 3.85 -22.55 -0.57
CA THR A 217 3.50 -23.97 -0.76
C THR A 217 4.48 -24.89 -0.06
N GLU A 218 5.79 -24.61 -0.19
CA GLU A 218 6.85 -25.33 0.51
C GLU A 218 6.63 -25.33 2.03
N LYS A 219 6.22 -24.18 2.59
CA LYS A 219 5.87 -24.06 3.99
C LYS A 219 4.74 -25.01 4.38
N LEU A 220 3.64 -25.03 3.62
CA LEU A 220 2.54 -25.97 3.89
C LEU A 220 2.98 -27.43 3.86
N ILE A 221 3.83 -27.80 2.90
CA ILE A 221 4.36 -29.15 2.78
C ILE A 221 5.24 -29.51 3.99
N ARG A 222 6.07 -28.57 4.46
CA ARG A 222 6.89 -28.74 5.67
C ARG A 222 6.06 -28.87 6.94
N GLU A 223 4.90 -28.23 7.00
CA GLU A 223 3.90 -28.38 8.07
C GLU A 223 3.16 -29.72 8.00
N GLY A 224 3.42 -30.55 6.98
CA GLY A 224 2.86 -31.89 6.81
C GLY A 224 1.64 -31.98 5.91
N HIS A 225 1.22 -30.85 5.31
CA HIS A 225 0.10 -30.85 4.39
C HIS A 225 0.50 -31.44 3.02
N LYS A 226 -0.20 -32.49 2.59
CA LYS A 226 0.01 -33.15 1.29
C LYS A 226 -1.15 -32.96 0.34
N ASN A 227 -2.35 -32.82 0.86
CA ASN A 227 -3.56 -32.54 0.13
C ASN A 227 -3.93 -31.07 0.33
N ILE A 228 -3.46 -30.23 -0.59
CA ILE A 228 -3.61 -28.79 -0.55
C ILE A 228 -4.49 -28.38 -1.73
N ALA A 229 -5.61 -27.71 -1.49
CA ALA A 229 -6.45 -27.20 -2.56
C ALA A 229 -6.07 -25.75 -2.91
N PHE A 230 -6.08 -25.42 -4.19
CA PHE A 230 -5.89 -24.07 -4.68
C PHE A 230 -7.24 -23.46 -5.04
N ILE A 231 -7.57 -22.32 -4.43
CA ILE A 231 -8.87 -21.62 -4.59
C ILE A 231 -8.63 -20.26 -5.25
N SER A 232 -9.24 -20.07 -6.42
CA SER A 232 -9.06 -18.86 -7.22
C SER A 232 -10.31 -18.56 -8.07
N HIS A 233 -10.36 -17.34 -8.58
CA HIS A 233 -11.21 -17.01 -9.73
C HIS A 233 -10.56 -17.51 -11.04
N SER A 234 -11.27 -17.37 -12.15
CA SER A 234 -10.72 -17.63 -13.47
C SER A 234 -9.46 -16.77 -13.72
N PHE A 235 -8.31 -17.42 -13.90
CA PHE A 235 -7.00 -16.78 -13.77
C PHE A 235 -6.31 -16.44 -15.11
N PHE A 236 -6.81 -16.92 -16.22
CA PHE A 236 -6.14 -16.79 -17.53
C PHE A 236 -5.87 -15.35 -18.00
N GLN A 237 -6.36 -14.37 -17.27
CA GLN A 237 -6.25 -12.95 -17.64
C GLN A 237 -5.37 -12.12 -16.70
N ILE A 238 -4.85 -12.69 -15.61
CA ILE A 238 -4.08 -11.99 -14.58
C ILE A 238 -2.77 -12.72 -14.34
N SER A 239 -1.62 -12.10 -14.69
CA SER A 239 -0.30 -12.72 -14.62
C SER A 239 0.10 -13.11 -13.20
N SER A 240 -0.21 -12.26 -12.21
CA SER A 240 0.11 -12.54 -10.82
C SER A 240 -0.61 -13.79 -10.32
N VAL A 241 -1.85 -14.02 -10.71
CA VAL A 241 -2.62 -15.22 -10.35
C VAL A 241 -2.07 -16.46 -11.05
N ASN A 242 -1.70 -16.34 -12.33
CA ASN A 242 -1.03 -17.40 -13.07
C ASN A 242 0.30 -17.81 -12.41
N ASP A 243 1.13 -16.84 -12.09
CA ASP A 243 2.41 -17.07 -11.40
C ASP A 243 2.19 -17.79 -10.07
N ARG A 244 1.20 -17.38 -9.27
CA ARG A 244 0.82 -18.03 -8.01
C ARG A 244 0.40 -19.47 -8.22
N PHE A 245 -0.45 -19.72 -9.21
CA PHE A 245 -0.88 -21.08 -9.53
C PHE A 245 0.28 -21.97 -9.98
N TYR A 246 1.13 -21.50 -10.87
CA TYR A 246 2.27 -22.28 -11.34
C TYR A 246 3.31 -22.53 -10.24
N GLY A 247 3.53 -21.54 -9.35
CA GLY A 247 4.37 -21.72 -8.18
C GLY A 247 3.86 -22.82 -7.26
N TYR A 248 2.58 -22.79 -6.90
CA TYR A 248 1.91 -23.84 -6.14
C TYR A 248 2.03 -25.21 -6.83
N ARG A 249 1.58 -25.31 -8.08
CA ARG A 249 1.55 -26.59 -8.80
C ARG A 249 2.94 -27.19 -8.95
N ASN A 250 3.92 -26.42 -9.35
CA ASN A 250 5.26 -26.91 -9.61
C ASN A 250 5.96 -27.33 -8.31
N THR A 251 5.71 -26.65 -7.20
CA THR A 251 6.24 -27.05 -5.89
C THR A 251 5.61 -28.36 -5.41
N MET A 252 4.29 -28.51 -5.54
CA MET A 252 3.61 -29.79 -5.25
C MET A 252 4.24 -30.95 -6.05
N LEU A 253 4.39 -30.77 -7.35
CA LEU A 253 4.97 -31.78 -8.24
C LEU A 253 6.44 -32.09 -7.89
N ALA A 254 7.24 -31.09 -7.55
CA ALA A 254 8.63 -31.28 -7.13
C ALA A 254 8.77 -32.13 -5.86
N HIS A 255 7.77 -32.11 -4.99
CA HIS A 255 7.67 -32.97 -3.81
C HIS A 255 6.97 -34.32 -4.08
N GLY A 256 6.70 -34.65 -5.34
CA GLY A 256 6.03 -35.91 -5.72
C GLY A 256 4.55 -35.95 -5.32
N LEU A 257 3.94 -34.81 -5.05
CA LEU A 257 2.53 -34.68 -4.71
C LEU A 257 1.71 -34.47 -5.99
N VAL A 258 0.56 -35.14 -6.07
CA VAL A 258 -0.32 -35.02 -7.24
C VAL A 258 -1.16 -33.77 -7.11
N VAL A 259 -1.28 -33.00 -8.20
CA VAL A 259 -2.23 -31.91 -8.34
C VAL A 259 -3.18 -32.29 -9.47
N ASP A 260 -4.35 -32.76 -9.12
CA ASP A 260 -5.41 -33.01 -10.09
C ASP A 260 -6.47 -31.88 -10.13
N LYS A 261 -7.42 -32.03 -11.05
CA LYS A 261 -8.46 -31.00 -11.22
C LYS A 261 -9.35 -30.83 -9.99
N SER A 262 -9.52 -31.87 -9.17
CA SER A 262 -10.34 -31.81 -7.97
C SER A 262 -9.71 -30.95 -6.87
N MET A 263 -8.38 -30.77 -6.91
CA MET A 263 -7.65 -29.89 -5.98
C MET A 263 -7.64 -28.43 -6.41
N CYS A 264 -8.24 -28.08 -7.54
CA CYS A 264 -8.18 -26.74 -8.11
C CYS A 264 -9.58 -26.18 -8.36
N VAL A 265 -10.05 -25.30 -7.50
CA VAL A 265 -11.28 -24.53 -7.72
C VAL A 265 -10.89 -23.19 -8.33
N LEU A 266 -11.07 -23.06 -9.67
CA LEU A 266 -10.52 -21.96 -10.47
C LEU A 266 -11.61 -21.09 -11.11
N ASP A 267 -12.86 -21.25 -10.68
CA ASP A 267 -14.03 -20.62 -11.25
C ASP A 267 -14.90 -19.94 -10.18
N VAL A 268 -14.31 -19.58 -9.07
CA VAL A 268 -15.01 -18.79 -8.04
C VAL A 268 -15.33 -17.43 -8.64
N ASP A 269 -16.58 -17.02 -8.63
CA ASP A 269 -16.94 -15.70 -9.10
C ASP A 269 -16.29 -14.64 -8.23
N TYR A 270 -15.66 -13.67 -8.89
CA TYR A 270 -14.88 -12.64 -8.23
C TYR A 270 -15.64 -11.30 -8.15
N LEU A 271 -16.68 -11.12 -8.96
CA LEU A 271 -17.37 -9.84 -9.08
C LEU A 271 -17.98 -9.41 -7.75
N PHE A 272 -18.64 -10.32 -7.04
CA PHE A 272 -19.20 -10.02 -5.71
C PHE A 272 -18.13 -9.75 -4.65
N LEU A 273 -16.90 -10.28 -4.83
CA LEU A 273 -15.76 -10.00 -3.92
C LEU A 273 -15.13 -8.62 -4.17
N ARG A 274 -15.40 -7.97 -5.30
CA ARG A 274 -14.85 -6.66 -5.66
C ARG A 274 -15.70 -5.48 -5.22
N ALA A 275 -17.01 -5.65 -5.16
CA ALA A 275 -17.94 -4.59 -4.84
C ALA A 275 -18.35 -4.64 -3.36
N ASP A 276 -18.45 -3.48 -2.73
CA ASP A 276 -19.12 -3.37 -1.42
C ASP A 276 -20.63 -3.65 -1.58
N ASP A 277 -21.14 -3.63 -2.83
CA ASP A 277 -22.54 -3.82 -3.24
C ASP A 277 -22.75 -5.17 -3.98
N GLY A 278 -21.87 -6.18 -3.77
CA GLY A 278 -22.01 -7.51 -4.38
C GLY A 278 -23.39 -8.12 -4.12
N ASP A 279 -23.94 -8.88 -5.11
CA ASP A 279 -25.25 -9.51 -4.95
C ASP A 279 -25.19 -10.57 -3.84
N PRO A 280 -25.95 -10.42 -2.74
CA PRO A 280 -25.96 -11.38 -1.65
C PRO A 280 -26.38 -12.80 -2.08
N LEU A 281 -27.11 -12.93 -3.20
CA LEU A 281 -27.53 -14.24 -3.75
C LEU A 281 -26.35 -14.96 -4.41
N GLU A 282 -25.51 -14.24 -5.16
CA GLU A 282 -24.29 -14.80 -5.78
C GLU A 282 -23.30 -15.25 -4.71
N GLU A 283 -23.16 -14.48 -3.64
CA GLU A 283 -22.33 -14.85 -2.50
C GLU A 283 -22.84 -16.13 -1.84
N GLN A 284 -24.14 -16.24 -1.58
CA GLN A 284 -24.74 -17.43 -0.97
C GLN A 284 -24.57 -18.66 -1.84
N GLU A 285 -24.75 -18.56 -3.15
CA GLU A 285 -24.55 -19.67 -4.08
C GLU A 285 -23.08 -20.13 -4.10
N THR A 286 -22.14 -19.19 -4.11
CA THR A 286 -20.71 -19.49 -4.06
C THR A 286 -20.33 -20.16 -2.74
N VAL A 287 -20.80 -19.65 -1.61
CA VAL A 287 -20.58 -20.26 -0.28
C VAL A 287 -21.14 -21.68 -0.24
N LYS A 288 -22.34 -21.91 -0.78
CA LYS A 288 -22.95 -23.23 -0.87
C LYS A 288 -22.11 -24.19 -1.71
N ARG A 289 -21.70 -23.78 -2.92
CA ARG A 289 -20.86 -24.57 -3.82
C ARG A 289 -19.52 -24.94 -3.21
N LEU A 290 -18.85 -23.99 -2.57
CA LEU A 290 -17.60 -24.25 -1.85
C LEU A 290 -17.82 -25.16 -0.62
N GLY A 291 -18.95 -25.04 0.06
CA GLY A 291 -19.34 -25.94 1.13
C GLY A 291 -19.54 -27.38 0.66
N GLU A 292 -20.22 -27.60 -0.47
CA GLU A 292 -20.35 -28.90 -1.12
C GLU A 292 -18.99 -29.47 -1.53
N TYR A 293 -18.10 -28.61 -2.10
CA TYR A 293 -16.73 -29.00 -2.43
C TYR A 293 -15.95 -29.49 -1.19
N VAL A 294 -16.01 -28.76 -0.09
CA VAL A 294 -15.33 -29.13 1.16
C VAL A 294 -15.83 -30.49 1.70
N GLN A 295 -17.14 -30.76 1.62
CA GLN A 295 -17.74 -32.03 2.04
C GLN A 295 -17.33 -33.20 1.13
N GLN A 296 -17.18 -32.96 -0.16
CA GLN A 296 -16.77 -33.98 -1.14
C GLN A 296 -15.28 -34.31 -1.05
N HIS A 297 -14.46 -33.39 -0.47
CA HIS A 297 -13.01 -33.53 -0.38
C HIS A 297 -12.52 -33.47 1.09
N PRO A 298 -12.92 -34.39 1.96
CA PRO A 298 -12.51 -34.40 3.37
C PRO A 298 -11.00 -34.62 3.54
N GLU A 299 -10.32 -35.20 2.55
CA GLU A 299 -8.87 -35.45 2.52
C GLU A 299 -8.04 -34.17 2.42
N ILE A 300 -8.58 -33.06 1.93
CA ILE A 300 -7.89 -31.76 1.85
C ILE A 300 -7.66 -31.25 3.26
N THR A 301 -6.40 -30.94 3.55
CA THR A 301 -5.97 -30.48 4.88
C THR A 301 -5.61 -28.99 4.91
N ALA A 302 -5.34 -28.40 3.75
CA ALA A 302 -5.05 -26.98 3.63
C ALA A 302 -5.64 -26.38 2.36
N TYR A 303 -6.00 -25.12 2.44
CA TYR A 303 -6.52 -24.29 1.34
C TYR A 303 -5.53 -23.16 1.07
N TYR A 304 -4.94 -23.18 -0.11
CA TYR A 304 -4.18 -22.07 -0.66
C TYR A 304 -5.12 -21.17 -1.44
N THR A 305 -5.37 -19.98 -0.95
CA THR A 305 -6.27 -19.02 -1.59
C THR A 305 -5.46 -17.90 -2.26
N VAL A 306 -5.91 -17.49 -3.44
CA VAL A 306 -5.17 -16.55 -4.29
C VAL A 306 -5.04 -15.14 -3.69
N SER A 307 -5.94 -14.77 -2.76
CA SER A 307 -5.91 -13.49 -2.07
C SER A 307 -6.60 -13.57 -0.71
N PHE A 308 -6.43 -12.54 0.10
CA PHE A 308 -7.03 -12.41 1.43
C PHE A 308 -8.58 -12.52 1.41
N ARG A 309 -9.25 -11.95 0.40
CA ARG A 309 -10.72 -12.05 0.28
C ARG A 309 -11.18 -13.50 0.10
N PHE A 310 -10.45 -14.28 -0.69
CA PHE A 310 -10.73 -15.72 -0.84
C PHE A 310 -10.45 -16.49 0.45
N ALA A 311 -9.47 -16.07 1.25
CA ALA A 311 -9.22 -16.67 2.56
C ALA A 311 -10.37 -16.41 3.54
N LEU A 312 -10.93 -15.19 3.53
CA LEU A 312 -12.11 -14.85 4.32
C LEU A 312 -13.33 -15.68 3.90
N LEU A 313 -13.56 -15.81 2.59
CA LEU A 313 -14.64 -16.65 2.04
C LEU A 313 -14.50 -18.11 2.47
N MET A 314 -13.31 -18.69 2.33
CA MET A 314 -13.06 -20.07 2.76
C MET A 314 -13.21 -20.25 4.27
N ARG A 315 -12.79 -19.29 5.08
CA ARG A 315 -13.01 -19.31 6.53
C ARG A 315 -14.50 -19.35 6.88
N GLU A 316 -15.30 -18.54 6.18
CA GLU A 316 -16.76 -18.54 6.43
C GLU A 316 -17.40 -19.88 6.01
N VAL A 317 -17.00 -20.42 4.85
CA VAL A 317 -17.43 -21.74 4.39
C VAL A 317 -17.11 -22.82 5.43
N LEU A 318 -15.87 -22.88 5.92
CA LEU A 318 -15.47 -23.86 6.93
C LEU A 318 -16.22 -23.70 8.25
N LYS A 319 -16.46 -22.46 8.67
CA LYS A 319 -17.23 -22.16 9.89
C LYS A 319 -18.69 -22.63 9.79
N ILE A 320 -19.35 -22.39 8.65
CA ILE A 320 -20.72 -22.87 8.39
C ILE A 320 -20.77 -24.41 8.43
N GLN A 321 -19.71 -25.08 7.97
CA GLN A 321 -19.60 -26.55 8.00
C GLN A 321 -19.17 -27.11 9.37
N GLY A 322 -18.84 -26.26 10.35
CA GLY A 322 -18.34 -26.68 11.65
C GLY A 322 -16.93 -27.30 11.61
N ILE A 323 -16.11 -26.92 10.62
CA ILE A 323 -14.76 -27.46 10.41
C ILE A 323 -13.71 -26.45 10.87
N GLU A 324 -12.94 -26.81 11.89
CA GLU A 324 -11.94 -25.91 12.51
C GLU A 324 -10.48 -26.32 12.24
N ASN A 325 -10.23 -27.53 11.73
CA ASN A 325 -8.90 -28.14 11.65
C ASN A 325 -8.25 -28.04 10.26
N LYS A 326 -8.71 -27.16 9.41
CA LYS A 326 -8.12 -26.94 8.07
C LYS A 326 -7.30 -25.65 8.07
N LYS A 327 -6.08 -25.74 7.53
CA LYS A 327 -5.22 -24.55 7.36
C LYS A 327 -5.68 -23.73 6.17
N ILE A 328 -5.67 -22.42 6.29
CA ILE A 328 -5.86 -21.48 5.17
C ILE A 328 -4.62 -20.61 5.07
N VAL A 329 -4.10 -20.45 3.86
CA VAL A 329 -3.03 -19.50 3.54
C VAL A 329 -3.43 -18.65 2.34
N CYS A 330 -2.87 -17.45 2.21
CA CYS A 330 -3.23 -16.55 1.13
C CYS A 330 -2.08 -15.62 0.70
N PHE A 331 -2.31 -14.86 -0.35
CA PHE A 331 -1.59 -13.62 -0.62
C PHE A 331 -2.35 -12.46 0.01
N ASP A 332 -1.56 -11.51 0.49
CA ASP A 332 -1.98 -10.35 1.25
C ASP A 332 -2.66 -10.69 2.58
N GLY A 333 -2.68 -9.73 3.46
CA GLY A 333 -3.27 -9.80 4.77
C GLY A 333 -3.55 -8.42 5.32
N MET A 334 -4.22 -8.36 6.43
CA MET A 334 -4.30 -7.11 7.20
C MET A 334 -3.05 -7.08 8.08
N ASP A 335 -2.02 -6.36 7.63
CA ASP A 335 -0.79 -6.18 8.39
C ASP A 335 -1.05 -5.25 9.59
N ASP A 336 -0.36 -5.55 10.68
CA ASP A 336 -0.71 -5.15 12.01
C ASP A 336 -0.13 -3.78 12.40
N GLU A 337 -0.69 -2.70 11.86
CA GLU A 337 -0.53 -1.38 12.51
C GLU A 337 -1.38 -1.27 13.79
N THR A 338 -2.30 -2.22 14.04
CA THR A 338 -3.27 -2.16 15.13
C THR A 338 -2.95 -3.05 16.33
N GLY A 339 -1.88 -3.88 16.27
CA GLY A 339 -1.55 -4.86 17.29
C GLY A 339 -2.49 -6.10 17.30
N VAL A 340 -3.25 -6.31 16.22
CA VAL A 340 -4.13 -7.50 16.06
C VAL A 340 -3.34 -8.58 15.31
N ALA A 341 -3.28 -9.78 15.85
CA ALA A 341 -2.60 -10.90 15.18
C ALA A 341 -3.19 -11.16 13.79
N PRO A 342 -2.35 -11.49 12.79
CA PRO A 342 -2.83 -11.78 11.45
C PRO A 342 -3.81 -12.95 11.45
N LEU A 343 -4.84 -12.89 10.59
CA LEU A 343 -5.89 -13.92 10.54
C LEU A 343 -5.43 -15.20 9.84
N PHE A 344 -4.48 -15.09 8.91
CA PHE A 344 -3.98 -16.19 8.09
C PHE A 344 -2.48 -16.05 7.89
N THR A 345 -1.78 -17.16 7.81
CA THR A 345 -0.43 -17.16 7.26
C THR A 345 -0.50 -16.68 5.80
N HIS A 346 0.27 -15.65 5.46
CA HIS A 346 0.16 -15.03 4.14
C HIS A 346 1.48 -14.47 3.62
N ILE A 347 1.50 -14.19 2.31
CA ILE A 347 2.57 -13.41 1.68
C ILE A 347 2.24 -11.94 1.81
N SER A 348 3.09 -11.16 2.49
CA SER A 348 3.09 -9.71 2.47
C SER A 348 3.97 -9.22 1.32
N GLN A 349 3.41 -8.49 0.37
CA GLN A 349 4.03 -8.19 -0.92
C GLN A 349 5.00 -7.00 -0.93
N GLY A 350 5.28 -6.34 0.19
CA GLY A 350 6.13 -5.15 0.22
C GLY A 350 5.55 -3.96 -0.55
N GLN A 351 4.24 -3.73 -0.43
CA GLN A 351 3.47 -2.77 -1.21
C GLN A 351 4.02 -1.34 -1.09
N PHE A 352 4.48 -0.93 0.09
CA PHE A 352 5.08 0.39 0.29
C PHE A 352 6.31 0.61 -0.60
N GLU A 353 7.25 -0.34 -0.61
CA GLU A 353 8.45 -0.28 -1.44
C GLU A 353 8.12 -0.38 -2.94
N MET A 354 7.03 -1.10 -3.27
CA MET A 354 6.51 -1.13 -4.64
C MET A 354 6.09 0.28 -5.11
N GLY A 355 5.39 1.03 -4.26
CA GLY A 355 5.00 2.41 -4.53
C GLY A 355 6.22 3.34 -4.66
N VAL A 356 7.12 3.29 -3.70
CA VAL A 356 8.36 4.07 -3.69
C VAL A 356 9.18 3.84 -4.97
N THR A 357 9.37 2.57 -5.32
CA THR A 357 10.16 2.19 -6.51
C THR A 357 9.49 2.63 -7.81
N SER A 358 8.16 2.51 -7.90
CA SER A 358 7.39 2.94 -9.08
C SER A 358 7.54 4.43 -9.34
N VAL A 359 7.47 5.27 -8.32
CA VAL A 359 7.67 6.73 -8.46
C VAL A 359 9.10 7.04 -8.89
N ARG A 360 10.10 6.41 -8.27
CA ARG A 360 11.51 6.60 -8.68
C ARG A 360 11.73 6.30 -10.15
N MET A 361 11.25 5.17 -10.61
CA MET A 361 11.40 4.75 -12.02
C MET A 361 10.63 5.66 -12.96
N LEU A 362 9.43 6.10 -12.58
CA LEU A 362 8.64 7.03 -13.40
C LEU A 362 9.35 8.39 -13.55
N LEU A 363 9.85 8.95 -12.44
CA LEU A 363 10.57 10.23 -12.47
C LEU A 363 11.89 10.14 -13.28
N GLN A 364 12.58 9.00 -13.26
CA GLN A 364 13.72 8.75 -14.15
C GLN A 364 13.29 8.85 -15.62
N ARG A 365 12.21 8.17 -16.00
CA ARG A 365 11.68 8.23 -17.38
C ARG A 365 11.21 9.62 -17.78
N ILE A 366 10.61 10.38 -16.89
CA ILE A 366 10.22 11.79 -17.15
C ILE A 366 11.44 12.64 -17.47
N ARG A 367 12.59 12.37 -16.83
CA ARG A 367 13.86 13.04 -17.13
C ARG A 367 14.56 12.51 -18.39
N GLY A 368 13.98 11.53 -19.08
CA GLY A 368 14.59 10.90 -20.27
C GLY A 368 15.66 9.86 -19.92
N GLU A 369 15.78 9.46 -18.65
CA GLU A 369 16.67 8.38 -18.22
C GLU A 369 16.05 7.01 -18.57
N GLU A 370 16.91 6.03 -18.85
CA GLU A 370 16.46 4.69 -19.19
C GLU A 370 16.05 3.93 -17.90
N ALA A 371 14.79 3.55 -17.82
CA ALA A 371 14.29 2.62 -16.82
C ALA A 371 13.55 1.51 -17.58
N VAL A 372 14.06 0.28 -17.50
CA VAL A 372 13.56 -0.87 -18.26
C VAL A 372 13.56 -2.15 -17.39
N GLY A 373 12.80 -3.14 -17.83
CA GLY A 373 12.78 -4.48 -17.23
C GLY A 373 11.88 -4.59 -16.01
N ILE A 374 11.94 -5.76 -15.39
CA ILE A 374 11.11 -6.12 -14.22
C ILE A 374 11.94 -5.88 -12.96
N HIS A 375 11.41 -5.08 -12.06
CA HIS A 375 11.94 -4.88 -10.72
C HIS A 375 11.09 -5.64 -9.72
N TYR A 376 11.67 -6.66 -9.11
CA TYR A 376 11.03 -7.44 -8.07
C TYR A 376 11.23 -6.80 -6.70
N VAL A 377 10.12 -6.45 -6.03
CA VAL A 377 10.17 -6.00 -4.64
C VAL A 377 10.24 -7.20 -3.68
N PRO A 378 10.93 -7.06 -2.54
CA PRO A 378 10.94 -8.09 -1.51
C PRO A 378 9.53 -8.40 -1.00
N TYR A 379 9.30 -9.65 -0.65
CA TYR A 379 8.11 -10.10 0.08
C TYR A 379 8.52 -10.84 1.35
N THR A 380 7.58 -11.02 2.27
CA THR A 380 7.78 -11.81 3.49
C THR A 380 6.62 -12.78 3.69
N ILE A 381 6.87 -13.90 4.40
CA ILE A 381 5.81 -14.78 4.89
C ILE A 381 5.49 -14.33 6.31
N VAL A 382 4.27 -13.87 6.51
CA VAL A 382 3.73 -13.54 7.83
C VAL A 382 3.01 -14.78 8.37
N GLU A 383 3.37 -15.20 9.57
CA GLU A 383 2.87 -16.45 10.17
C GLU A 383 1.86 -16.17 11.29
N VAL A 384 0.85 -17.07 11.41
CA VAL A 384 -0.13 -17.08 12.50
C VAL A 384 0.15 -18.24 13.42
#